data_9887244340acf48e8d37a7fbacdb55ff
#
_entry.id   9887244340acf48e8d37a7fbacdb55ff
#
_cell.length_a   1.000
_cell.length_b   1.000
_cell.length_c   1.000
_cell.angle_alpha   90.00
_cell.angle_beta   90.00
_cell.angle_gamma   90.00
#
_symmetry.space_group_name_H-M   'P 1'
#
loop_
_entity.id
_entity.type
_entity.pdbx_description
1 polymer ?
#
loop_
_entity_poly.entity_id
_entity_poly.type
_entity_poly.pdbx_seq_one_letter_code
_entity_poly.pdbx_strand_id
1 'polypeptide(L)'
;MGKLTEHFTEEELTYSATAVKYKQSNAPTAEHKQRLKSLCEKVLEPLRTFFNENYKTYKGKEVKYVIINPTSGYRSETVNKLLEKEGYHPSRTSQHCLGEAVDIQVKVVFKDGTKADVPYTETYNFIKKLVKEGKLVTDQVICEKQGSKVWVHLSYTTRKPNRKQFLLYKNGQYIND
;
A
#
# COMPACT_ATOMS: atom_id res chain seq x y z
N MET A 1 -2.53 21.52 -0.84
CA MET A 1 -1.88 20.21 -0.67
C MET A 1 -1.66 19.57 -2.03
N GLY A 2 -0.49 19.04 -2.27
CA GLY A 2 -0.07 18.65 -3.62
C GLY A 2 -0.58 17.29 -4.04
N LYS A 3 -1.07 17.17 -5.27
CA LYS A 3 -1.25 15.87 -5.92
C LYS A 3 0.13 15.26 -6.22
N LEU A 4 0.30 13.97 -5.89
CA LEU A 4 1.44 13.19 -6.37
C LEU A 4 1.17 12.69 -7.79
N THR A 5 -0.07 12.22 -8.03
CA THR A 5 -0.57 11.73 -9.32
C THR A 5 -2.06 12.12 -9.48
N GLU A 6 -2.73 11.60 -10.51
CA GLU A 6 -4.14 11.92 -10.76
C GLU A 6 -5.06 11.54 -9.59
N HIS A 7 -4.84 10.36 -8.99
CA HIS A 7 -5.74 9.79 -7.97
C HIS A 7 -5.14 9.73 -6.56
N PHE A 8 -3.86 10.07 -6.38
CA PHE A 8 -3.17 9.98 -5.10
C PHE A 8 -2.55 11.32 -4.70
N THR A 9 -2.74 11.70 -3.43
CA THR A 9 -2.25 12.95 -2.85
C THR A 9 -1.09 12.71 -1.90
N GLU A 10 -0.28 13.75 -1.67
CA GLU A 10 0.79 13.72 -0.67
C GLU A 10 0.23 13.46 0.73
N GLU A 11 -0.92 14.06 1.05
CA GLU A 11 -1.57 13.91 2.35
C GLU A 11 -1.93 12.45 2.65
N GLU A 12 -2.56 11.74 1.69
CA GLU A 12 -2.91 10.32 1.85
C GLU A 12 -1.68 9.46 2.08
N LEU A 13 -0.59 9.73 1.35
CA LEU A 13 0.65 8.95 1.42
C LEU A 13 1.57 9.32 2.59
N THR A 14 1.27 10.38 3.32
CA THR A 14 2.07 10.84 4.48
C THR A 14 1.29 10.92 5.77
N TYR A 15 -0.01 10.69 5.75
CA TYR A 15 -0.82 10.63 6.96
C TYR A 15 -0.36 9.49 7.87
N SER A 16 -0.24 9.79 9.17
CA SER A 16 0.10 8.80 10.19
C SER A 16 -0.65 9.10 11.48
N ALA A 17 -1.55 8.20 11.87
CA ALA A 17 -2.28 8.28 13.14
C ALA A 17 -1.31 8.26 14.33
N THR A 18 -0.21 7.49 14.25
CA THR A 18 0.86 7.44 15.25
C THR A 18 1.55 8.80 15.39
N ALA A 19 1.88 9.46 14.26
CA ALA A 19 2.47 10.80 14.28
C ALA A 19 1.53 11.81 14.98
N VAL A 20 0.25 11.78 14.66
CA VAL A 20 -0.76 12.64 15.30
C VAL A 20 -0.86 12.36 16.79
N LYS A 21 -0.99 11.09 17.19
CA LYS A 21 -1.11 10.65 18.58
C LYS A 21 0.06 11.12 19.43
N TYR A 22 1.28 11.00 18.92
CA TYR A 22 2.50 11.36 19.65
C TYR A 22 2.99 12.79 19.34
N LYS A 23 2.22 13.58 18.60
CA LYS A 23 2.57 14.97 18.22
C LYS A 23 3.94 15.07 17.55
N GLN A 24 4.25 14.14 16.68
CA GLN A 24 5.50 14.07 15.94
C GLN A 24 5.33 14.49 14.47
N SER A 25 6.38 15.11 13.93
CA SER A 25 6.41 15.40 12.49
C SER A 25 6.54 14.11 11.67
N ASN A 26 5.76 14.01 10.60
CA ASN A 26 5.90 12.99 9.58
C ASN A 26 6.11 13.60 8.19
N ALA A 27 6.76 14.76 8.13
CA ALA A 27 7.01 15.46 6.87
C ALA A 27 8.12 14.74 6.08
N PRO A 28 7.84 14.32 4.82
CA PRO A 28 8.84 13.73 3.95
C PRO A 28 9.81 14.78 3.41
N THR A 29 11.06 14.39 3.16
CA THR A 29 12.00 15.21 2.39
C THR A 29 11.58 15.30 0.92
N ALA A 30 12.18 16.20 0.16
CA ALA A 30 11.94 16.30 -1.30
C ALA A 30 12.25 14.98 -2.02
N GLU A 31 13.31 14.28 -1.61
CA GLU A 31 13.68 12.97 -2.15
C GLU A 31 12.63 11.90 -1.83
N HIS A 32 12.14 11.84 -0.59
CA HIS A 32 11.07 10.91 -0.20
C HIS A 32 9.77 11.18 -0.98
N LYS A 33 9.41 12.44 -1.21
CA LYS A 33 8.25 12.82 -2.04
C LYS A 33 8.42 12.33 -3.47
N GLN A 34 9.61 12.48 -4.06
CA GLN A 34 9.88 12.01 -5.42
C GLN A 34 9.75 10.47 -5.53
N ARG A 35 10.20 9.74 -4.50
CA ARG A 35 10.04 8.27 -4.45
C ARG A 35 8.59 7.87 -4.26
N LEU A 36 7.83 8.54 -3.39
CA LEU A 36 6.38 8.34 -3.26
C LEU A 36 5.66 8.59 -4.58
N LYS A 37 6.01 9.65 -5.30
CA LYS A 37 5.46 9.93 -6.62
C LYS A 37 5.75 8.79 -7.59
N SER A 38 6.99 8.29 -7.64
CA SER A 38 7.36 7.15 -8.49
C SER A 38 6.59 5.87 -8.11
N LEU A 39 6.38 5.61 -6.82
CA LEU A 39 5.54 4.50 -6.34
C LEU A 39 4.09 4.65 -6.84
N CYS A 40 3.51 5.85 -6.74
CA CYS A 40 2.17 6.12 -7.25
C CYS A 40 2.09 5.90 -8.77
N GLU A 41 3.00 6.48 -9.55
CA GLU A 41 3.02 6.40 -11.02
C GLU A 41 3.26 4.97 -11.54
N LYS A 42 4.15 4.21 -10.88
CA LYS A 42 4.59 2.90 -11.37
C LYS A 42 3.81 1.73 -10.78
N VAL A 43 3.15 1.92 -9.64
CA VAL A 43 2.42 0.84 -8.95
C VAL A 43 0.96 1.19 -8.74
N LEU A 44 0.64 2.27 -8.03
CA LEU A 44 -0.73 2.51 -7.57
C LEU A 44 -1.68 2.91 -8.70
N GLU A 45 -1.28 3.78 -9.61
CA GLU A 45 -2.12 4.17 -10.76
C GLU A 45 -2.37 2.99 -11.72
N PRO A 46 -1.33 2.23 -12.16
CA PRO A 46 -1.56 1.02 -12.94
C PRO A 46 -2.44 -0.01 -12.21
N LEU A 47 -2.19 -0.23 -10.91
CA LEU A 47 -2.98 -1.17 -10.11
C LEU A 47 -4.45 -0.76 -10.05
N ARG A 48 -4.73 0.54 -9.84
CA ARG A 48 -6.09 1.08 -9.86
C ARG A 48 -6.77 0.82 -11.21
N THR A 49 -6.06 1.04 -12.30
CA THR A 49 -6.55 0.76 -13.66
C THR A 49 -6.90 -0.73 -13.81
N PHE A 50 -5.98 -1.64 -13.45
CA PHE A 50 -6.22 -3.07 -13.55
C PHE A 50 -7.41 -3.54 -12.69
N PHE A 51 -7.57 -3.02 -11.47
CA PHE A 51 -8.76 -3.34 -10.67
C PHE A 51 -10.03 -2.86 -11.35
N ASN A 52 -10.07 -1.64 -11.87
CA ASN A 52 -11.26 -1.08 -12.54
C ASN A 52 -11.60 -1.80 -13.86
N GLU A 53 -10.61 -2.34 -14.56
CA GLU A 53 -10.84 -3.14 -15.76
C GLU A 53 -11.38 -4.54 -15.45
N ASN A 54 -10.92 -5.18 -14.37
CA ASN A 54 -11.22 -6.57 -14.04
C ASN A 54 -12.43 -6.74 -13.10
N TYR A 55 -12.76 -5.73 -12.29
CA TYR A 55 -13.86 -5.78 -11.32
C TYR A 55 -15.09 -5.03 -11.85
N LYS A 56 -15.70 -5.53 -12.93
CA LYS A 56 -16.97 -4.97 -13.46
C LYS A 56 -18.19 -5.42 -12.66
N THR A 57 -18.10 -6.61 -12.08
CA THR A 57 -19.06 -7.16 -11.13
C THR A 57 -18.30 -7.73 -9.93
N TYR A 58 -18.89 -7.64 -8.75
CA TYR A 58 -18.35 -8.22 -7.53
C TYR A 58 -19.47 -8.70 -6.62
N LYS A 59 -19.40 -9.95 -6.15
CA LYS A 59 -20.45 -10.58 -5.33
C LYS A 59 -21.87 -10.41 -5.91
N GLY A 60 -21.99 -10.58 -7.23
CA GLY A 60 -23.29 -10.50 -7.93
C GLY A 60 -23.82 -9.08 -8.17
N LYS A 61 -23.07 -8.03 -7.82
CA LYS A 61 -23.47 -6.64 -8.04
C LYS A 61 -22.56 -5.94 -9.05
N GLU A 62 -23.12 -5.01 -9.82
CA GLU A 62 -22.35 -4.16 -10.73
C GLU A 62 -21.48 -3.17 -9.97
N VAL A 63 -20.19 -3.15 -10.30
CA VAL A 63 -19.19 -2.22 -9.73
C VAL A 63 -19.21 -0.92 -10.54
N LYS A 64 -19.28 0.21 -9.83
CA LYS A 64 -19.14 1.54 -10.42
C LYS A 64 -17.66 1.89 -10.60
N TYR A 65 -16.86 1.69 -9.55
CA TYR A 65 -15.39 1.84 -9.56
C TYR A 65 -14.76 1.15 -8.36
N VAL A 66 -13.43 0.96 -8.44
CA VAL A 66 -12.61 0.41 -7.36
C VAL A 66 -11.72 1.49 -6.77
N ILE A 67 -11.60 1.50 -5.45
CA ILE A 67 -10.73 2.40 -4.69
C ILE A 67 -9.53 1.62 -4.18
N ILE A 68 -8.32 2.11 -4.46
CA ILE A 68 -7.11 1.73 -3.75
C ILE A 68 -6.96 2.71 -2.60
N ASN A 69 -7.07 2.23 -1.36
CA ASN A 69 -7.01 3.04 -0.16
C ASN A 69 -5.67 2.89 0.56
N PRO A 70 -4.75 3.87 0.47
CA PRO A 70 -3.54 3.88 1.28
C PRO A 70 -3.89 3.97 2.76
N THR A 71 -3.44 3.01 3.56
CA THR A 71 -3.64 3.00 5.02
C THR A 71 -2.39 3.40 5.78
N SER A 72 -1.21 3.29 5.15
CA SER A 72 0.07 3.77 5.65
C SER A 72 1.03 3.94 4.47
N GLY A 73 1.60 5.10 4.31
CA GLY A 73 2.62 5.39 3.30
C GLY A 73 3.96 5.74 3.95
N TYR A 74 4.45 6.96 3.72
CA TYR A 74 5.69 7.43 4.33
C TYR A 74 5.60 7.47 5.86
N ARG A 75 6.66 7.04 6.50
CA ARG A 75 6.89 7.15 7.95
C ARG A 75 8.27 7.69 8.22
N SER A 76 8.37 8.79 8.96
CA SER A 76 9.67 9.24 9.47
C SER A 76 10.28 8.16 10.40
N GLU A 77 11.58 8.13 10.54
CA GLU A 77 12.25 7.17 11.44
C GLU A 77 11.72 7.27 12.89
N THR A 78 11.41 8.48 13.34
CA THR A 78 10.80 8.70 14.65
C THR A 78 9.44 8.03 14.75
N VAL A 79 8.56 8.20 13.76
CA VAL A 79 7.26 7.57 13.72
C VAL A 79 7.39 6.04 13.62
N ASN A 80 8.34 5.55 12.84
CA ASN A 80 8.60 4.12 12.71
C ASN A 80 9.00 3.49 14.06
N LYS A 81 9.84 4.15 14.84
CA LYS A 81 10.23 3.72 16.20
C LYS A 81 9.04 3.74 17.18
N LEU A 82 8.13 4.72 17.04
CA LEU A 82 6.96 4.84 17.91
C LEU A 82 5.94 3.72 17.69
N LEU A 83 5.90 3.09 16.52
CA LEU A 83 5.05 1.94 16.27
C LEU A 83 5.36 0.74 17.18
N GLU A 84 6.61 0.59 17.64
CA GLU A 84 6.98 -0.45 18.61
C GLU A 84 6.22 -0.28 19.93
N LYS A 85 5.97 0.97 20.37
CA LYS A 85 5.17 1.27 21.56
C LYS A 85 3.68 0.93 21.40
N GLU A 86 3.23 0.79 20.16
CA GLU A 86 1.85 0.40 19.81
C GLU A 86 1.72 -1.10 19.54
N GLY A 87 2.78 -1.88 19.82
CA GLY A 87 2.79 -3.34 19.65
C GLY A 87 3.04 -3.81 18.23
N TYR A 88 3.45 -2.92 17.33
CA TYR A 88 3.92 -3.30 15.99
C TYR A 88 5.42 -3.64 16.03
N HIS A 89 5.87 -4.42 15.05
CA HIS A 89 7.28 -4.78 14.90
C HIS A 89 7.82 -4.27 13.55
N PRO A 90 7.96 -2.94 13.38
CA PRO A 90 8.43 -2.38 12.12
C PRO A 90 9.90 -2.71 11.90
N SER A 91 10.27 -2.99 10.63
CA SER A 91 11.67 -3.12 10.27
C SER A 91 12.43 -1.82 10.53
N ARG A 92 13.65 -1.91 11.05
CA ARG A 92 14.56 -0.75 11.21
C ARG A 92 15.00 -0.16 9.86
N THR A 93 15.01 -0.99 8.81
CA THR A 93 15.32 -0.61 7.42
C THR A 93 14.07 -0.55 6.55
N SER A 94 12.97 -0.08 7.12
CA SER A 94 11.66 -0.06 6.47
C SER A 94 11.66 0.82 5.21
N GLN A 95 11.16 0.30 4.10
CA GLN A 95 10.96 1.08 2.87
C GLN A 95 9.93 2.20 3.03
N HIS A 96 9.04 2.14 4.04
CA HIS A 96 8.19 3.26 4.41
C HIS A 96 9.01 4.50 4.81
N CYS A 97 10.14 4.32 5.50
CA CYS A 97 11.02 5.44 5.90
C CYS A 97 11.74 6.08 4.72
N LEU A 98 11.76 5.41 3.58
CA LEU A 98 12.40 5.88 2.35
C LEU A 98 11.41 6.48 1.34
N GLY A 99 10.10 6.45 1.63
CA GLY A 99 9.06 6.81 0.67
C GLY A 99 8.88 5.80 -0.45
N GLU A 100 9.26 4.54 -0.23
CA GLU A 100 9.26 3.46 -1.23
C GLU A 100 8.23 2.37 -0.95
N ALA A 101 7.37 2.54 0.05
CA ALA A 101 6.36 1.56 0.42
C ALA A 101 5.03 2.19 0.79
N VAL A 102 3.97 1.42 0.61
CA VAL A 102 2.60 1.74 0.98
C VAL A 102 1.87 0.47 1.41
N ASP A 103 1.10 0.58 2.48
CA ASP A 103 0.13 -0.42 2.88
C ASP A 103 -1.23 -0.02 2.33
N ILE A 104 -1.94 -0.95 1.70
CA ILE A 104 -3.21 -0.68 1.05
C ILE A 104 -4.33 -1.62 1.50
N GLN A 105 -5.55 -1.10 1.40
CA GLN A 105 -6.79 -1.86 1.36
C GLN A 105 -7.54 -1.49 0.09
N VAL A 106 -8.30 -2.43 -0.47
CA VAL A 106 -9.06 -2.23 -1.70
C VAL A 106 -10.55 -2.31 -1.40
N LYS A 107 -11.33 -1.39 -1.98
CA LYS A 107 -12.78 -1.34 -1.85
C LYS A 107 -13.43 -1.22 -3.21
N VAL A 108 -14.51 -1.94 -3.39
CA VAL A 108 -15.42 -1.73 -4.53
C VAL A 108 -16.55 -0.80 -4.13
N VAL A 109 -16.91 0.09 -5.03
CA VAL A 109 -18.10 0.94 -4.94
C VAL A 109 -19.08 0.45 -5.99
N PHE A 110 -20.26 0.02 -5.56
CA PHE A 110 -21.29 -0.47 -6.44
C PHE A 110 -22.11 0.66 -7.08
N LYS A 111 -22.83 0.37 -8.16
CA LYS A 111 -23.71 1.35 -8.82
C LYS A 111 -24.84 1.82 -7.91
N ASP A 112 -25.28 0.99 -6.96
CA ASP A 112 -26.29 1.34 -5.94
C ASP A 112 -25.74 2.26 -4.83
N GLY A 113 -24.44 2.65 -4.89
CA GLY A 113 -23.77 3.50 -3.92
C GLY A 113 -23.22 2.75 -2.69
N THR A 114 -23.55 1.48 -2.50
CA THR A 114 -22.95 0.66 -1.42
C THR A 114 -21.51 0.33 -1.70
N LYS A 115 -20.78 -0.08 -0.65
CA LYS A 115 -19.34 -0.41 -0.74
C LYS A 115 -19.09 -1.79 -0.12
N ALA A 116 -18.05 -2.46 -0.60
CA ALA A 116 -17.54 -3.68 0.03
C ALA A 116 -16.01 -3.69 0.00
N ASP A 117 -15.42 -4.27 1.04
CA ASP A 117 -13.98 -4.52 1.06
C ASP A 117 -13.65 -5.74 0.18
N VAL A 118 -12.57 -5.62 -0.60
CA VAL A 118 -11.93 -6.77 -1.24
C VAL A 118 -11.01 -7.41 -0.20
N PRO A 119 -11.14 -8.71 0.10
CA PRO A 119 -10.27 -9.37 1.06
C PRO A 119 -8.79 -9.15 0.74
N TYR A 120 -7.98 -8.92 1.76
CA TYR A 120 -6.54 -8.66 1.58
C TYR A 120 -5.81 -9.82 0.88
N THR A 121 -6.26 -11.04 1.09
CA THR A 121 -5.74 -12.22 0.39
C THR A 121 -6.09 -12.24 -1.09
N GLU A 122 -7.31 -11.84 -1.46
CA GLU A 122 -7.75 -11.68 -2.85
C GLU A 122 -6.97 -10.55 -3.53
N THR A 123 -6.84 -9.40 -2.85
CA THR A 123 -6.01 -8.26 -3.30
C THR A 123 -4.57 -8.70 -3.56
N TYR A 124 -3.95 -9.40 -2.60
CA TYR A 124 -2.60 -9.93 -2.72
C TYR A 124 -2.44 -10.86 -3.93
N ASN A 125 -3.34 -11.83 -4.09
CA ASN A 125 -3.30 -12.79 -5.19
C ASN A 125 -3.47 -12.12 -6.56
N PHE A 126 -4.33 -11.11 -6.64
CA PHE A 126 -4.52 -10.34 -7.87
C PHE A 126 -3.24 -9.58 -8.25
N ILE A 127 -2.61 -8.90 -7.29
CA ILE A 127 -1.34 -8.18 -7.50
C ILE A 127 -0.23 -9.15 -7.88
N LYS A 128 -0.10 -10.28 -7.18
CA LYS A 128 0.89 -11.33 -7.47
C LYS A 128 0.76 -11.83 -8.91
N LYS A 129 -0.48 -12.07 -9.38
CA LYS A 129 -0.76 -12.43 -10.76
C LYS A 129 -0.26 -11.38 -11.75
N LEU A 130 -0.60 -10.09 -11.54
CA LEU A 130 -0.16 -9.00 -12.42
C LEU A 130 1.37 -8.89 -12.50
N VAL A 131 2.07 -9.06 -11.37
CA VAL A 131 3.54 -9.02 -11.34
C VAL A 131 4.15 -10.22 -12.06
N LYS A 132 3.60 -11.43 -11.85
CA LYS A 132 4.05 -12.65 -12.56
C LYS A 132 3.82 -12.57 -14.07
N GLU A 133 2.75 -11.91 -14.50
CA GLU A 133 2.44 -11.67 -15.92
C GLU A 133 3.26 -10.50 -16.53
N GLY A 134 4.12 -9.86 -15.75
CA GLY A 134 4.92 -8.70 -16.21
C GLY A 134 4.12 -7.42 -16.43
N LYS A 135 2.87 -7.36 -16.00
CA LYS A 135 1.97 -6.20 -16.13
C LYS A 135 2.21 -5.12 -15.07
N LEU A 136 2.77 -5.51 -13.93
CA LEU A 136 3.09 -4.62 -12.82
C LEU A 136 4.51 -4.92 -12.31
N VAL A 137 5.25 -3.88 -11.94
CA VAL A 137 6.58 -4.02 -11.34
C VAL A 137 6.54 -3.58 -9.90
N THR A 138 6.97 -4.45 -8.99
CA THR A 138 7.06 -4.17 -7.54
C THR A 138 8.38 -4.69 -6.99
N ASP A 139 8.87 -4.09 -5.90
CA ASP A 139 10.00 -4.66 -5.15
C ASP A 139 9.53 -5.80 -4.24
N GLN A 140 8.53 -5.52 -3.40
CA GLN A 140 7.89 -6.53 -2.55
C GLN A 140 6.36 -6.41 -2.61
N VAL A 141 5.68 -7.53 -2.52
CA VAL A 141 4.25 -7.64 -2.24
C VAL A 141 4.10 -8.54 -1.02
N ILE A 142 3.53 -8.03 0.07
CA ILE A 142 3.42 -8.76 1.32
C ILE A 142 1.95 -8.82 1.75
N CYS A 143 1.46 -10.04 1.99
CA CYS A 143 0.15 -10.28 2.57
C CYS A 143 0.30 -10.25 4.10
N GLU A 144 -0.18 -9.21 4.76
CA GLU A 144 0.07 -8.98 6.19
C GLU A 144 -1.21 -9.07 7.02
N LYS A 145 -1.08 -9.76 8.17
CA LYS A 145 -2.10 -9.81 9.20
C LYS A 145 -1.45 -9.68 10.58
N GLN A 146 -1.93 -8.72 11.36
CA GLN A 146 -1.51 -8.54 12.76
C GLN A 146 -2.74 -8.36 13.65
N GLY A 147 -3.05 -9.35 14.48
CA GLY A 147 -4.30 -9.41 15.21
C GLY A 147 -5.50 -9.44 14.26
N SER A 148 -6.43 -8.51 14.42
CA SER A 148 -7.58 -8.31 13.52
C SER A 148 -7.28 -7.40 12.32
N LYS A 149 -6.14 -6.73 12.30
CA LYS A 149 -5.76 -5.82 11.21
C LYS A 149 -5.14 -6.59 10.06
N VAL A 150 -5.56 -6.24 8.84
CA VAL A 150 -5.12 -6.87 7.59
C VAL A 150 -4.85 -5.82 6.54
N TRP A 151 -3.80 -6.00 5.74
CA TRP A 151 -3.43 -5.11 4.63
C TRP A 151 -2.53 -5.84 3.64
N VAL A 152 -2.31 -5.22 2.50
CA VAL A 152 -1.27 -5.64 1.55
C VAL A 152 -0.20 -4.56 1.51
N HIS A 153 1.02 -4.93 1.82
CA HIS A 153 2.19 -4.08 1.67
C HIS A 153 2.71 -4.14 0.24
N LEU A 154 2.95 -2.98 -0.34
CA LEU A 154 3.53 -2.83 -1.67
C LEU A 154 4.76 -1.95 -1.57
N SER A 155 5.82 -2.32 -2.27
CA SER A 155 6.99 -1.45 -2.40
C SER A 155 7.52 -1.37 -3.83
N TYR A 156 8.15 -0.25 -4.13
CA TYR A 156 8.81 0.04 -5.40
C TYR A 156 10.02 0.94 -5.16
N THR A 157 11.14 0.62 -5.76
CA THR A 157 12.35 1.43 -5.60
C THR A 157 12.93 1.86 -6.94
N THR A 158 13.47 3.08 -6.98
CA THR A 158 14.24 3.63 -8.11
C THR A 158 15.76 3.52 -7.88
N ARG A 159 16.19 3.06 -6.69
CA ARG A 159 17.61 3.03 -6.28
C ARG A 159 18.35 1.76 -6.70
N LYS A 160 17.63 0.70 -7.02
CA LYS A 160 18.14 -0.63 -7.38
C LYS A 160 17.07 -1.38 -8.18
N PRO A 161 17.41 -2.52 -8.83
CA PRO A 161 16.41 -3.39 -9.45
C PRO A 161 15.37 -3.88 -8.45
N ASN A 162 14.10 -3.86 -8.84
CA ASN A 162 12.99 -4.36 -8.05
C ASN A 162 13.00 -5.89 -8.00
N ARG A 163 12.89 -6.45 -6.79
CA ARG A 163 13.09 -7.90 -6.52
C ARG A 163 11.93 -8.77 -6.99
N LYS A 164 10.74 -8.22 -7.16
CA LYS A 164 9.49 -8.95 -7.45
C LYS A 164 9.23 -10.06 -6.40
N GLN A 165 9.50 -9.76 -5.14
CA GLN A 165 9.43 -10.71 -4.03
C GLN A 165 8.01 -10.76 -3.45
N PHE A 166 7.51 -11.97 -3.21
CA PHE A 166 6.21 -12.22 -2.59
C PHE A 166 6.40 -12.82 -1.21
N LEU A 167 5.75 -12.25 -0.19
CA LEU A 167 5.87 -12.69 1.19
C LEU A 167 4.49 -12.81 1.85
N LEU A 168 4.41 -13.74 2.80
CA LEU A 168 3.31 -13.84 3.75
C LEU A 168 3.85 -13.49 5.14
N TYR A 169 3.18 -12.60 5.87
CA TYR A 169 3.50 -12.33 7.25
C TYR A 169 2.56 -13.14 8.16
N LYS A 170 3.12 -14.12 8.88
CA LYS A 170 2.38 -15.00 9.79
C LYS A 170 3.15 -15.17 11.09
N ASN A 171 2.46 -15.01 12.23
CA ASN A 171 3.03 -15.28 13.56
C ASN A 171 4.38 -14.56 13.82
N GLY A 172 4.50 -13.32 13.40
CA GLY A 172 5.72 -12.53 13.59
C GLY A 172 6.84 -12.81 12.59
N GLN A 173 6.62 -13.65 11.59
CA GLN A 173 7.65 -14.04 10.60
C GLN A 173 7.20 -13.77 9.18
N TYR A 174 8.17 -13.41 8.32
CA TYR A 174 8.01 -13.33 6.88
C TYR A 174 8.36 -14.67 6.24
N ILE A 175 7.48 -15.19 5.41
CA ILE A 175 7.61 -16.46 4.70
C ILE A 175 7.55 -16.18 3.20
N ASN A 176 8.49 -16.72 2.42
CA ASN A 176 8.43 -16.63 0.95
C ASN A 176 7.19 -17.38 0.42
N ASP A 177 6.54 -16.79 -0.62
CA ASP A 177 5.31 -17.35 -1.23
C ASP A 177 5.44 -17.53 -2.76
#